data_dfe678096b79b4b24ead4ad515429c18
#
_entry.id   dfe678096b79b4b24ead4ad515429c18
#
_cell.length_a   1.000
_cell.length_b   1.000
_cell.length_c   1.000
_cell.angle_alpha   90.00
_cell.angle_beta   90.00
_cell.angle_gamma   90.00
#
_symmetry.space_group_name_H-M   'P 1'
#
loop_
_entity.id
_entity.type
_entity.pdbx_description
1 polymer ?
#
loop_
_entity_poly.entity_id
_entity_poly.type
_entity_poly.pdbx_seq_one_letter_code
_entity_poly.pdbx_strand_id
1 'polypeptide(L)' 'MVLIRWLHAGRRLEETVPLSEARHRRNELEALGAVVYWSERLVHIG' A
#
# COMPACT_ATOMS: atom_id res chain seq x y z
N MET A 1 -5.95 9.77 1.09
CA MET A 1 -5.41 8.50 1.61
C MET A 1 -5.45 7.44 0.55
N VAL A 2 -4.52 6.53 0.59
CA VAL A 2 -4.44 5.39 -0.31
C VAL A 2 -4.36 4.11 0.53
N LEU A 3 -5.21 3.15 0.21
CA LEU A 3 -5.16 1.83 0.82
C LEU A 3 -4.24 0.96 -0.03
N ILE A 4 -3.23 0.38 0.60
CA ILE A 4 -2.29 -0.52 -0.07
C ILE A 4 -2.41 -1.89 0.57
N ARG A 5 -2.52 -2.92 -0.28
CA ARG A 5 -2.57 -4.31 0.17
C ARG A 5 -1.43 -5.08 -0.46
N TRP A 6 -0.74 -5.87 0.35
CA TRP A 6 0.39 -6.64 -0.15
C TRP A 6 0.49 -7.98 0.54
N LEU A 7 1.27 -8.84 -0.08
CA LEU A 7 1.59 -10.17 0.42
C LEU A 7 3.08 -10.20 0.75
N HIS A 8 3.39 -10.65 1.96
CA HIS A 8 4.77 -10.76 2.39
C HIS A 8 4.92 -11.92 3.36
N ALA A 9 5.89 -12.81 3.09
CA ALA A 9 6.15 -13.99 3.93
C ALA A 9 4.88 -14.81 4.20
N GLY A 10 4.04 -14.99 3.18
CA GLY A 10 2.80 -15.76 3.30
C GLY A 10 1.68 -15.05 4.02
N ARG A 11 1.84 -13.78 4.36
CA ARG A 11 0.83 -13.00 5.07
C ARG A 11 0.25 -11.91 4.18
N ARG A 12 -1.04 -11.67 4.32
CA ARG A 12 -1.72 -10.56 3.68
C ARG A 12 -1.78 -9.40 4.65
N LEU A 13 -1.27 -8.27 4.20
CA LEU A 13 -1.20 -7.07 5.03
C LEU A 13 -1.83 -5.91 4.28
N GLU A 14 -2.26 -4.91 5.04
CA GLU A 14 -2.79 -3.69 4.43
C GLU A 14 -2.50 -2.50 5.33
N GLU A 15 -2.40 -1.33 4.70
CA GLU A 15 -2.30 -0.09 5.45
C GLU A 15 -2.80 1.08 4.60
N THR A 16 -3.15 2.18 5.26
CA THR A 16 -3.51 3.41 4.59
C THR A 16 -2.40 4.42 4.79
N VAL A 17 -2.04 5.10 3.70
CA VAL A 17 -1.00 6.11 3.71
C VAL A 17 -1.48 7.37 3.01
N PRO A 18 -0.89 8.54 3.31
CA PRO A 18 -1.21 9.76 2.58
C PRO A 18 -0.91 9.59 1.09
N LEU A 19 -1.71 10.21 0.25
CA LEU A 19 -1.51 10.12 -1.20
C LEU A 19 -0.09 10.51 -1.60
N SER A 20 0.48 11.52 -0.98
CA SER A 20 1.83 11.99 -1.29
C SER A 20 2.92 10.96 -0.98
N GLU A 21 2.63 9.99 -0.13
CA GLU A 21 3.59 8.97 0.27
C GLU A 21 3.32 7.58 -0.30
N ALA A 22 2.21 7.44 -1.01
CA ALA A 22 1.79 6.13 -1.53
C ALA A 22 2.84 5.46 -2.41
N ARG A 23 3.43 6.21 -3.34
CA ARG A 23 4.45 5.68 -4.24
C ARG A 23 5.70 5.26 -3.47
N HIS A 24 6.14 6.10 -2.56
CA HIS A 24 7.32 5.83 -1.76
C HIS A 24 7.12 4.57 -0.91
N ARG A 25 5.96 4.46 -0.26
CA ARG A 25 5.64 3.30 0.57
C ARG A 25 5.58 2.02 -0.26
N ARG A 26 4.98 2.09 -1.44
CA ARG A 26 4.92 0.95 -2.34
C ARG A 26 6.32 0.49 -2.74
N ASN A 27 7.20 1.45 -3.07
CA ASN A 27 8.57 1.12 -3.43
C ASN A 27 9.32 0.48 -2.27
N GLU A 28 9.11 0.95 -1.05
CA GLU A 28 9.69 0.35 0.15
C GLU A 28 9.26 -1.10 0.32
N LEU A 29 7.95 -1.36 0.17
CA LEU A 29 7.41 -2.70 0.30
C LEU A 29 7.99 -3.65 -0.74
N GLU A 30 8.07 -3.20 -1.97
CA GLU A 30 8.65 -4.00 -3.04
C GLU A 30 10.14 -4.29 -2.79
N ALA A 31 10.85 -3.32 -2.24
CA ALA A 31 12.27 -3.50 -1.87
C ALA A 31 12.45 -4.53 -0.76
N LEU A 32 11.44 -4.70 0.10
CA LEU A 32 11.46 -5.71 1.16
C LEU A 32 11.05 -7.10 0.65
N GLY A 33 10.68 -7.20 -0.62
CA GLY A 33 10.25 -8.47 -1.20
C GLY A 33 8.74 -8.69 -1.12
N ALA A 34 7.97 -7.70 -0.71
CA ALA A 34 6.53 -7.80 -0.69
C ALA A 34 5.96 -7.70 -2.10
N VAL A 35 4.82 -8.35 -2.32
CA VAL A 35 4.08 -8.26 -3.58
C VAL A 35 2.87 -7.38 -3.35
N VAL A 36 2.91 -6.16 -3.86
CA VAL A 36 1.78 -5.24 -3.75
C VAL A 36 0.78 -5.61 -4.85
N TYR A 37 -0.36 -6.14 -4.45
CA TYR A 37 -1.38 -6.60 -5.39
C TYR A 37 -2.61 -5.70 -5.48
N TRP A 38 -2.71 -4.72 -4.61
CA TRP A 38 -3.86 -3.82 -4.59
C TRP A 38 -3.44 -2.43 -4.13
N SER A 39 -3.97 -1.42 -4.79
CA SER A 39 -3.76 -0.04 -4.40
C SER A 39 -5.03 0.73 -4.78
N GLU A 40 -5.67 1.33 -3.79
CA GLU A 40 -6.92 2.03 -4.00
C GLU A 40 -6.87 3.42 -3.38
N ARG A 41 -7.21 4.40 -4.19
CA ARG A 41 -7.31 5.78 -3.71
C ARG A 41 -8.65 5.94 -2.99
N LEU A 42 -8.58 6.27 -1.71
CA LEU A 42 -9.77 6.50 -0.91
C LEU A 42 -10.20 7.95 -1.08
N VAL A 43 -11.41 8.14 -1.59
CA VAL A 43 -11.99 9.47 -1.76
C VAL A 43 -12.84 9.77 -0.54
N HIS A 44 -12.50 10.82 0.16
CA HIS A 44 -13.26 11.25 1.31
C HIS A 44 -14.21 12.37 0.88
N ILE A 45 -15.49 12.08 0.89
CA ILE A 45 -16.53 13.05 0.60
C ILE A 45 -17.05 13.53 1.94
N GLY A 46 -16.54 14.66 2.35
CA GLY A 46 -16.88 15.19 3.66
C GLY A 46 -17.75 16.40 3.60
#